data_63fbb605cbef23ac433ed93a2429f077
#
_entry.id   63fbb605cbef23ac433ed93a2429f077
#
_cell.length_a   1.000
_cell.length_b   1.000
_cell.length_c   1.000
_cell.angle_alpha   90.00
_cell.angle_beta   90.00
_cell.angle_gamma   90.00
#
_symmetry.space_group_name_H-M   'P 1'
#
loop_
_entity.id
_entity.type
_entity.pdbx_description
1 polymer ?
#
loop_
_entity_poly.entity_id
_entity_poly.type
_entity_poly.pdbx_seq_one_letter_code
_entity_poly.pdbx_strand_id
1 'polypeptide(L)'
;MSDDLEPITPREAVECYVAHREPELSEKTLQNHNYRLNSFVEWCEKVGLENLNDLSGRDLHRYRVWRQQDINLVTLRGQLATIRVFLEFCASIDAVESGMRERVKLPEVDRDEDARDELLEPEQAEKILGYLERYKRASREHVLVAILWHTGIRLGSLRAIDLEDYEPDGQCFWLRHRPGTGTPLKNQEPAERAIALDDYYCGVLDEYIRFHRHDITDDHGRQPLVTSDQGRLSSSQIRSEVYRLTQPCMIGDCPHDRDPMDCEARKYGHYSECPSSLSPHTIRRGAITHQLREGVPERIVSDRCDVSPEGLEHHYDRRTDRAKMEQRRDFIEDL
;
A
#
# COMPACT_ATOMS: atom_id res chain seq x y z
N MET A 1 1.36 -25.74 -37.91
CA MET A 1 0.11 -26.33 -37.35
C MET A 1 -0.75 -25.12 -37.03
N SER A 2 -1.87 -24.98 -37.67
CA SER A 2 -2.89 -23.99 -37.29
C SER A 2 -3.43 -24.47 -35.95
N ASP A 3 -3.15 -23.75 -34.87
CA ASP A 3 -3.82 -24.00 -33.59
C ASP A 3 -5.31 -23.79 -33.89
N ASP A 4 -6.14 -24.81 -33.66
CA ASP A 4 -7.60 -24.68 -33.76
C ASP A 4 -8.05 -23.85 -32.54
N LEU A 5 -8.10 -22.51 -32.76
CA LEU A 5 -8.50 -21.58 -31.70
C LEU A 5 -9.99 -21.66 -31.49
N GLU A 6 -10.43 -21.66 -30.23
CA GLU A 6 -11.85 -21.65 -29.88
C GLU A 6 -12.35 -20.20 -29.75
N PRO A 7 -13.45 -19.83 -30.44
CA PRO A 7 -13.99 -18.47 -30.38
C PRO A 7 -14.43 -18.10 -28.94
N ILE A 8 -13.96 -16.97 -28.46
CA ILE A 8 -14.34 -16.42 -27.17
C ILE A 8 -14.29 -14.89 -27.22
N THR A 9 -15.23 -14.21 -26.59
CA THR A 9 -15.19 -12.76 -26.49
C THR A 9 -14.14 -12.31 -25.46
N PRO A 10 -13.57 -11.08 -25.60
CA PRO A 10 -12.64 -10.54 -24.62
C PRO A 10 -13.21 -10.53 -23.19
N ARG A 11 -14.50 -10.28 -23.03
CA ARG A 11 -15.19 -10.24 -21.73
C ARG A 11 -15.29 -11.62 -21.10
N GLU A 12 -15.76 -12.61 -21.85
CA GLU A 12 -15.86 -13.99 -21.39
C GLU A 12 -14.48 -14.56 -21.01
N ALA A 13 -13.46 -14.26 -21.80
CA ALA A 13 -12.09 -14.67 -21.48
C ALA A 13 -11.59 -14.06 -20.17
N VAL A 14 -11.93 -12.80 -19.86
CA VAL A 14 -11.61 -12.17 -18.57
C VAL A 14 -12.37 -12.84 -17.42
N GLU A 15 -13.64 -13.19 -17.61
CA GLU A 15 -14.43 -13.91 -16.60
C GLU A 15 -13.83 -15.29 -16.32
N CYS A 16 -13.45 -16.04 -17.35
CA CYS A 16 -12.75 -17.32 -17.21
C CYS A 16 -11.41 -17.16 -16.47
N TYR A 17 -10.64 -16.14 -16.81
CA TYR A 17 -9.37 -15.84 -16.13
C TYR A 17 -9.57 -15.54 -14.66
N VAL A 18 -10.54 -14.69 -14.31
CA VAL A 18 -10.85 -14.35 -12.92
C VAL A 18 -11.23 -15.58 -12.13
N ALA A 19 -12.14 -16.42 -12.66
CA ALA A 19 -12.55 -17.67 -12.02
C ALA A 19 -11.37 -18.64 -11.84
N HIS A 20 -10.48 -18.74 -12.85
CA HIS A 20 -9.29 -19.58 -12.77
C HIS A 20 -8.32 -19.13 -11.69
N ARG A 21 -8.16 -17.80 -11.49
CA ARG A 21 -7.18 -17.24 -10.55
C ARG A 21 -7.73 -17.04 -9.13
N GLU A 22 -9.04 -17.15 -8.94
CA GLU A 22 -9.69 -16.93 -7.64
C GLU A 22 -9.12 -17.79 -6.51
N PRO A 23 -8.85 -19.11 -6.70
CA PRO A 23 -8.26 -19.95 -5.65
C PRO A 23 -6.81 -19.60 -5.28
N GLU A 24 -6.07 -18.89 -6.15
CA GLU A 24 -4.63 -18.67 -6.02
C GLU A 24 -4.28 -17.25 -5.56
N LEU A 25 -5.13 -16.29 -5.85
CA LEU A 25 -4.87 -14.87 -5.62
C LEU A 25 -5.68 -14.33 -4.44
N SER A 26 -5.09 -13.36 -3.74
CA SER A 26 -5.88 -12.59 -2.77
C SER A 26 -7.00 -11.82 -3.49
N GLU A 27 -8.14 -11.66 -2.81
CA GLU A 27 -9.28 -10.88 -3.31
C GLU A 27 -8.84 -9.51 -3.87
N LYS A 28 -7.94 -8.82 -3.16
CA LYS A 28 -7.42 -7.52 -3.59
C LYS A 28 -6.61 -7.58 -4.88
N THR A 29 -5.81 -8.62 -5.06
CA THR A 29 -5.04 -8.84 -6.30
C THR A 29 -6.00 -9.13 -7.46
N LEU A 30 -6.99 -9.97 -7.22
CA LEU A 30 -8.01 -10.32 -8.21
C LEU A 30 -8.83 -9.10 -8.65
N GLN A 31 -9.27 -8.26 -7.69
CA GLN A 31 -9.93 -6.98 -7.99
C GLN A 31 -9.04 -6.06 -8.84
N ASN A 32 -7.74 -5.97 -8.54
CA ASN A 32 -6.82 -5.17 -9.34
C ASN A 32 -6.63 -5.73 -10.75
N HIS A 33 -6.55 -7.06 -10.91
CA HIS A 33 -6.48 -7.69 -12.23
C HIS A 33 -7.74 -7.40 -13.03
N ASN A 34 -8.91 -7.60 -12.44
CA ASN A 34 -10.20 -7.33 -13.08
C ASN A 34 -10.31 -5.86 -13.51
N TYR A 35 -9.98 -4.92 -12.62
CA TYR A 35 -9.97 -3.48 -12.96
C TYR A 35 -9.06 -3.16 -14.16
N ARG A 36 -7.85 -3.74 -14.19
CA ARG A 36 -6.89 -3.52 -15.28
C ARG A 36 -7.35 -4.15 -16.59
N LEU A 37 -7.93 -5.35 -16.53
CA LEU A 37 -8.43 -6.07 -17.71
C LEU A 37 -9.71 -5.45 -18.26
N ASN A 38 -10.56 -4.85 -17.43
CA ASN A 38 -11.73 -4.11 -17.90
C ASN A 38 -11.35 -2.98 -18.87
N SER A 39 -10.24 -2.26 -18.63
CA SER A 39 -9.75 -1.26 -19.59
C SER A 39 -9.36 -1.86 -20.94
N PHE A 40 -8.89 -3.11 -20.96
CA PHE A 40 -8.58 -3.82 -22.19
C PHE A 40 -9.87 -4.25 -22.91
N VAL A 41 -10.86 -4.76 -22.18
CA VAL A 41 -12.19 -5.12 -22.73
C VAL A 41 -12.88 -3.90 -23.34
N GLU A 42 -12.92 -2.77 -22.64
CA GLU A 42 -13.47 -1.50 -23.14
C GLU A 42 -12.80 -1.06 -24.45
N TRP A 43 -11.48 -1.22 -24.55
CA TRP A 43 -10.75 -0.92 -25.76
C TRP A 43 -11.13 -1.90 -26.90
N CYS A 44 -11.23 -3.20 -26.62
CA CYS A 44 -11.66 -4.20 -27.60
C CYS A 44 -13.06 -3.87 -28.15
N GLU A 45 -14.00 -3.53 -27.28
CA GLU A 45 -15.34 -3.10 -27.66
C GLU A 45 -15.31 -1.85 -28.57
N LYS A 46 -14.47 -0.86 -28.21
CA LYS A 46 -14.31 0.39 -28.99
C LYS A 46 -13.77 0.17 -30.39
N VAL A 47 -12.89 -0.83 -30.58
CA VAL A 47 -12.31 -1.12 -31.91
C VAL A 47 -13.03 -2.22 -32.69
N GLY A 48 -14.10 -2.81 -32.10
CA GLY A 48 -14.87 -3.87 -32.70
C GLY A 48 -14.19 -5.24 -32.72
N LEU A 49 -13.31 -5.51 -31.75
CA LEU A 49 -12.69 -6.82 -31.56
C LEU A 49 -13.64 -7.70 -30.71
N GLU A 50 -14.50 -8.44 -31.39
CA GLU A 50 -15.53 -9.28 -30.78
C GLU A 50 -15.04 -10.68 -30.45
N ASN A 51 -14.06 -11.20 -31.19
CA ASN A 51 -13.44 -12.51 -30.96
C ASN A 51 -11.97 -12.35 -30.60
N LEU A 52 -11.56 -12.91 -29.44
CA LEU A 52 -10.19 -12.80 -28.97
C LEU A 52 -9.18 -13.56 -29.86
N ASN A 53 -9.65 -14.55 -30.64
CA ASN A 53 -8.80 -15.25 -31.61
C ASN A 53 -8.25 -14.31 -32.71
N ASP A 54 -8.94 -13.19 -32.99
CA ASP A 54 -8.51 -12.19 -33.97
C ASP A 54 -7.49 -11.20 -33.44
N LEU A 55 -7.14 -11.29 -32.13
CA LEU A 55 -6.19 -10.40 -31.48
C LEU A 55 -4.79 -10.56 -32.09
N SER A 56 -4.21 -9.48 -32.59
CA SER A 56 -2.87 -9.47 -33.15
C SER A 56 -1.89 -8.66 -32.30
N GLY A 57 -0.58 -8.86 -32.53
CA GLY A 57 0.46 -8.04 -31.92
C GLY A 57 0.34 -6.54 -32.28
N ARG A 58 -0.26 -6.22 -33.43
CA ARG A 58 -0.55 -4.83 -33.82
C ARG A 58 -1.66 -4.22 -32.96
N ASP A 59 -2.64 -5.00 -32.58
CA ASP A 59 -3.74 -4.55 -31.72
C ASP A 59 -3.24 -4.31 -30.29
N LEU A 60 -2.36 -5.16 -29.77
CA LEU A 60 -1.68 -4.93 -28.48
C LEU A 60 -0.85 -3.65 -28.50
N HIS A 61 -0.17 -3.33 -29.59
CA HIS A 61 0.54 -2.07 -29.75
C HIS A 61 -0.45 -0.87 -29.78
N ARG A 62 -1.57 -0.97 -30.51
CA ARG A 62 -2.60 0.07 -30.56
C ARG A 62 -3.24 0.30 -29.18
N TYR A 63 -3.53 -0.77 -28.43
CA TYR A 63 -3.99 -0.68 -27.06
C TYR A 63 -3.01 0.08 -26.18
N ARG A 64 -1.70 -0.27 -26.23
CA ARG A 64 -0.67 0.43 -25.48
C ARG A 64 -0.64 1.93 -25.80
N VAL A 65 -0.64 2.30 -27.09
CA VAL A 65 -0.62 3.72 -27.52
C VAL A 65 -1.88 4.45 -27.06
N TRP A 66 -3.06 3.82 -27.15
CA TRP A 66 -4.29 4.39 -26.65
C TRP A 66 -4.24 4.60 -25.14
N ARG A 67 -3.80 3.61 -24.39
CA ARG A 67 -3.83 3.65 -22.93
C ARG A 67 -2.84 4.63 -22.32
N GLN A 68 -1.68 4.80 -22.94
CA GLN A 68 -0.66 5.73 -22.45
C GLN A 68 -1.04 7.20 -22.53
N GLN A 69 -2.15 7.56 -23.21
CA GLN A 69 -2.63 8.94 -23.24
C GLN A 69 -3.26 9.36 -21.91
N ASP A 70 -3.79 8.40 -21.14
CA ASP A 70 -4.57 8.66 -19.94
C ASP A 70 -3.84 8.36 -18.64
N ILE A 71 -2.71 7.63 -18.70
CA ILE A 71 -2.01 7.15 -17.50
C ILE A 71 -0.48 7.28 -17.63
N ASN A 72 0.20 7.40 -16.49
CA ASN A 72 1.66 7.44 -16.45
C ASN A 72 2.31 6.07 -16.80
N LEU A 73 3.61 6.07 -17.11
CA LEU A 73 4.35 4.88 -17.56
C LEU A 73 4.39 3.76 -16.52
N VAL A 74 4.48 4.07 -15.21
CA VAL A 74 4.47 3.08 -14.13
C VAL A 74 3.14 2.33 -14.10
N THR A 75 2.03 3.07 -14.17
CA THR A 75 0.68 2.49 -14.21
C THR A 75 0.47 1.67 -15.48
N LEU A 76 0.91 2.17 -16.62
CA LEU A 76 0.85 1.47 -17.90
C LEU A 76 1.62 0.14 -17.85
N ARG A 77 2.85 0.17 -17.33
CA ARG A 77 3.66 -1.05 -17.15
C ARG A 77 2.94 -2.08 -16.30
N GLY A 78 2.32 -1.65 -15.18
CA GLY A 78 1.55 -2.54 -14.31
C GLY A 78 0.32 -3.14 -15.00
N GLN A 79 -0.40 -2.37 -15.84
CA GLN A 79 -1.53 -2.88 -16.62
C GLN A 79 -1.08 -3.86 -17.70
N LEU A 80 -0.06 -3.52 -18.46
CA LEU A 80 0.49 -4.40 -19.50
C LEU A 80 1.08 -5.69 -18.91
N ALA A 81 1.67 -5.65 -17.72
CA ALA A 81 2.12 -6.84 -17.00
C ALA A 81 0.94 -7.78 -16.66
N THR A 82 -0.21 -7.23 -16.26
CA THR A 82 -1.42 -8.01 -16.03
C THR A 82 -1.94 -8.62 -17.34
N ILE A 83 -1.93 -7.87 -18.45
CA ILE A 83 -2.30 -8.39 -19.77
C ILE A 83 -1.39 -9.53 -20.21
N ARG A 84 -0.09 -9.47 -19.94
CA ARG A 84 0.83 -10.58 -20.23
C ARG A 84 0.43 -11.88 -19.54
N VAL A 85 0.07 -11.80 -18.25
CA VAL A 85 -0.40 -12.98 -17.49
C VAL A 85 -1.76 -13.46 -18.00
N PHE A 86 -2.66 -12.55 -18.34
CA PHE A 86 -3.94 -12.87 -18.94
C PHE A 86 -3.80 -13.58 -20.30
N LEU A 87 -2.94 -13.08 -21.19
CA LEU A 87 -2.72 -13.70 -22.51
C LEU A 87 -2.01 -15.05 -22.43
N GLU A 88 -1.17 -15.28 -21.42
CA GLU A 88 -0.60 -16.59 -21.13
C GLU A 88 -1.70 -17.60 -20.76
N PHE A 89 -2.65 -17.20 -19.92
CA PHE A 89 -3.83 -18.01 -19.62
C PHE A 89 -4.69 -18.24 -20.89
N CYS A 90 -4.97 -17.20 -21.67
CA CYS A 90 -5.76 -17.31 -22.90
C CYS A 90 -5.12 -18.28 -23.90
N ALA A 91 -3.80 -18.31 -24.03
CA ALA A 91 -3.10 -19.28 -24.84
C ALA A 91 -3.24 -20.72 -24.32
N SER A 92 -3.38 -20.92 -23.01
CA SER A 92 -3.56 -22.25 -22.43
C SER A 92 -4.98 -22.84 -22.62
N ILE A 93 -5.93 -22.02 -23.03
CA ILE A 93 -7.31 -22.40 -23.34
C ILE A 93 -7.66 -22.19 -24.83
N ASP A 94 -6.66 -22.13 -25.69
CA ASP A 94 -6.78 -21.97 -27.14
C ASP A 94 -7.59 -20.71 -27.58
N ALA A 95 -7.66 -19.69 -26.73
CA ALA A 95 -8.34 -18.42 -26.99
C ALA A 95 -7.49 -17.42 -27.79
N VAL A 96 -6.17 -17.56 -27.78
CA VAL A 96 -5.22 -16.76 -28.57
C VAL A 96 -4.05 -17.63 -29.04
N GLU A 97 -3.33 -17.18 -30.10
CA GLU A 97 -2.11 -17.82 -30.56
C GLU A 97 -1.06 -17.93 -29.43
N SER A 98 -0.34 -19.04 -29.41
CA SER A 98 0.83 -19.19 -28.55
C SER A 98 1.84 -18.07 -28.80
N GLY A 99 2.49 -17.56 -27.73
CA GLY A 99 3.47 -16.46 -27.82
C GLY A 99 2.86 -15.05 -27.86
N MET A 100 1.55 -14.90 -27.64
CA MET A 100 0.91 -13.57 -27.57
C MET A 100 1.39 -12.75 -26.36
N ARG A 101 1.74 -13.41 -25.25
CA ARG A 101 2.34 -12.79 -24.07
C ARG A 101 3.61 -11.98 -24.43
N GLU A 102 4.50 -12.52 -25.25
CA GLU A 102 5.77 -11.92 -25.64
C GLU A 102 5.61 -10.74 -26.59
N ARG A 103 4.45 -10.66 -27.27
CA ARG A 103 4.10 -9.52 -28.14
C ARG A 103 3.71 -8.28 -27.33
N VAL A 104 3.33 -8.42 -26.06
CA VAL A 104 3.10 -7.28 -25.14
C VAL A 104 4.46 -6.72 -24.69
N LYS A 105 4.84 -5.56 -25.21
CA LYS A 105 6.09 -4.88 -24.83
C LYS A 105 5.84 -3.94 -23.66
N LEU A 106 6.47 -4.24 -22.52
CA LEU A 106 6.43 -3.37 -21.35
C LEU A 106 7.27 -2.11 -21.60
N PRO A 107 6.82 -0.92 -21.17
CA PRO A 107 7.68 0.26 -21.17
C PRO A 107 8.83 0.06 -20.19
N GLU A 108 9.99 0.60 -20.55
CA GLU A 108 11.07 0.83 -19.60
C GLU A 108 10.64 2.00 -18.71
N VAL A 109 10.78 1.81 -17.42
CA VAL A 109 10.51 2.83 -16.40
C VAL A 109 11.81 2.99 -15.63
N ASP A 110 12.32 4.19 -15.61
CA ASP A 110 13.51 4.49 -14.84
C ASP A 110 13.25 4.23 -13.35
N ARG A 111 14.27 3.76 -12.65
CA ARG A 111 14.16 3.41 -11.22
C ARG A 111 13.73 4.61 -10.38
N ASP A 112 14.13 5.82 -10.80
CA ASP A 112 13.79 7.05 -10.10
C ASP A 112 12.34 7.49 -10.36
N GLU A 113 11.74 7.13 -11.52
CA GLU A 113 10.31 7.40 -11.79
C GLU A 113 9.36 6.51 -10.99
N ASP A 114 9.81 5.30 -10.59
CA ASP A 114 9.02 4.38 -9.76
C ASP A 114 9.08 4.76 -8.26
N ALA A 115 10.13 5.45 -7.84
CA ALA A 115 10.32 5.91 -6.48
C ALA A 115 9.76 7.32 -6.29
N ARG A 116 8.54 7.44 -5.73
CA ARG A 116 8.05 8.75 -5.28
C ARG A 116 8.99 9.26 -4.18
N ASP A 117 9.51 10.48 -4.32
CA ASP A 117 10.41 11.10 -3.33
C ASP A 117 9.67 11.61 -2.08
N GLU A 118 8.34 11.63 -2.12
CA GLU A 118 7.50 12.15 -1.06
C GLU A 118 7.55 11.24 0.18
N LEU A 119 7.92 11.81 1.31
CA LEU A 119 7.91 11.17 2.62
C LEU A 119 7.46 12.15 3.70
N LEU A 120 7.00 11.65 4.83
CA LEU A 120 6.73 12.47 6.01
C LEU A 120 8.07 12.79 6.68
N GLU A 121 8.48 14.05 6.67
CA GLU A 121 9.71 14.48 7.34
C GLU A 121 9.54 14.49 8.86
N PRO A 122 10.62 14.22 9.64
CA PRO A 122 10.56 14.12 11.09
C PRO A 122 9.93 15.34 11.77
N GLU A 123 10.27 16.55 11.35
CA GLU A 123 9.75 17.79 11.92
C GLU A 123 8.24 17.94 11.70
N GLN A 124 7.73 17.43 10.59
CA GLN A 124 6.30 17.41 10.29
C GLN A 124 5.60 16.35 11.13
N ALA A 125 6.21 15.17 11.29
CA ALA A 125 5.70 14.10 12.14
C ALA A 125 5.59 14.56 13.61
N GLU A 126 6.62 15.22 14.13
CA GLU A 126 6.64 15.79 15.48
C GLU A 126 5.52 16.82 15.68
N LYS A 127 5.29 17.71 14.70
CA LYS A 127 4.18 18.68 14.77
C LYS A 127 2.82 17.98 14.81
N ILE A 128 2.60 16.97 13.99
CA ILE A 128 1.34 16.20 13.95
C ILE A 128 1.14 15.46 15.28
N LEU A 129 2.15 14.72 15.73
CA LEU A 129 2.09 13.96 17.00
C LEU A 129 1.93 14.90 18.19
N GLY A 130 2.66 16.03 18.24
CA GLY A 130 2.53 17.03 19.30
C GLY A 130 1.13 17.68 19.34
N TYR A 131 0.53 17.95 18.19
CA TYR A 131 -0.88 18.40 18.12
C TYR A 131 -1.83 17.33 18.66
N LEU A 132 -1.67 16.08 18.24
CA LEU A 132 -2.51 14.96 18.67
C LEU A 132 -2.35 14.68 20.17
N GLU A 133 -1.11 14.70 20.67
CA GLU A 133 -0.81 14.58 22.10
C GLU A 133 -1.52 15.64 22.92
N ARG A 134 -1.48 16.88 22.48
CA ARG A 134 -2.03 18.02 23.22
C ARG A 134 -3.55 18.11 23.19
N TYR A 135 -4.17 17.83 22.04
CA TYR A 135 -5.58 18.11 21.82
C TYR A 135 -6.45 16.87 21.61
N LYS A 136 -5.84 15.72 21.33
CA LYS A 136 -6.51 14.45 21.02
C LYS A 136 -5.75 13.25 21.59
N ARG A 137 -5.16 13.41 22.77
CA ARG A 137 -4.37 12.35 23.40
C ARG A 137 -5.18 11.05 23.45
N ALA A 138 -4.51 9.97 23.09
CA ALA A 138 -5.06 8.63 23.05
C ALA A 138 -6.38 8.47 22.25
N SER A 139 -6.69 9.44 21.39
CA SER A 139 -7.77 9.24 20.41
C SER A 139 -7.37 8.20 19.34
N ARG A 140 -8.34 7.71 18.60
CA ARG A 140 -8.08 6.82 17.46
C ARG A 140 -7.11 7.44 16.46
N GLU A 141 -7.26 8.74 16.19
CA GLU A 141 -6.39 9.50 15.30
C GLU A 141 -4.94 9.51 15.79
N HIS A 142 -4.76 9.71 17.10
CA HIS A 142 -3.42 9.71 17.71
C HIS A 142 -2.78 8.33 17.57
N VAL A 143 -3.47 7.25 17.94
CA VAL A 143 -2.98 5.88 17.85
C VAL A 143 -2.62 5.49 16.42
N LEU A 144 -3.43 5.87 15.42
CA LEU A 144 -3.15 5.58 14.01
C LEU A 144 -1.81 6.18 13.56
N VAL A 145 -1.59 7.47 13.81
CA VAL A 145 -0.35 8.15 13.39
C VAL A 145 0.83 7.67 14.23
N ALA A 146 0.64 7.53 15.54
CA ALA A 146 1.67 7.09 16.47
C ALA A 146 2.23 5.71 16.10
N ILE A 147 1.37 4.71 15.89
CA ILE A 147 1.82 3.37 15.49
C ILE A 147 2.50 3.41 14.13
N LEU A 148 1.90 4.05 13.12
CA LEU A 148 2.47 4.09 11.78
C LEU A 148 3.85 4.75 11.75
N TRP A 149 4.03 5.85 12.50
CA TRP A 149 5.30 6.57 12.57
C TRP A 149 6.36 5.82 13.37
N HIS A 150 6.02 5.37 14.57
CA HIS A 150 6.97 4.69 15.46
C HIS A 150 7.47 3.36 14.89
N THR A 151 6.57 2.60 14.25
CA THR A 151 6.88 1.24 13.82
C THR A 151 7.24 1.10 12.35
N GLY A 152 6.82 2.04 11.51
CA GLY A 152 6.97 1.96 10.06
C GLY A 152 6.24 0.77 9.41
N ILE A 153 5.27 0.13 10.08
CA ILE A 153 4.52 -1.01 9.53
C ILE A 153 3.60 -0.61 8.38
N ARG A 154 3.19 -1.57 7.57
CA ARG A 154 2.20 -1.35 6.51
C ARG A 154 0.81 -1.10 7.10
N LEU A 155 -0.01 -0.30 6.40
CA LEU A 155 -1.40 -0.08 6.78
C LEU A 155 -2.18 -1.38 7.00
N GLY A 156 -1.96 -2.38 6.14
CA GLY A 156 -2.59 -3.70 6.28
C GLY A 156 -2.18 -4.42 7.56
N SER A 157 -0.92 -4.26 7.98
CA SER A 157 -0.43 -4.81 9.24
C SER A 157 -1.06 -4.12 10.45
N LEU A 158 -1.16 -2.77 10.42
CA LEU A 158 -1.87 -2.02 11.47
C LEU A 158 -3.33 -2.48 11.60
N ARG A 159 -4.03 -2.62 10.48
CA ARG A 159 -5.42 -3.10 10.45
C ARG A 159 -5.57 -4.52 10.99
N ALA A 160 -4.53 -5.36 10.87
CA ALA A 160 -4.57 -6.75 11.25
C ALA A 160 -4.44 -6.98 12.78
N ILE A 161 -3.94 -6.00 13.53
CA ILE A 161 -3.70 -6.14 14.96
C ILE A 161 -5.04 -6.26 15.70
N ASP A 162 -5.14 -7.28 16.54
CA ASP A 162 -6.22 -7.49 17.48
C ASP A 162 -5.79 -7.09 18.90
N LEU A 163 -6.73 -6.96 19.81
CA LEU A 163 -6.44 -6.62 21.20
C LEU A 163 -5.57 -7.71 21.87
N GLU A 164 -5.79 -8.98 21.54
CA GLU A 164 -5.01 -10.12 22.01
C GLU A 164 -3.55 -10.14 21.51
N ASP A 165 -3.26 -9.40 20.43
CA ASP A 165 -1.92 -9.29 19.88
C ASP A 165 -1.06 -8.25 20.61
N TYR A 166 -1.65 -7.40 21.48
CA TYR A 166 -0.94 -6.41 22.26
C TYR A 166 -0.57 -6.96 23.64
N GLU A 167 0.72 -6.94 23.94
CA GLU A 167 1.31 -7.37 25.22
C GLU A 167 1.88 -6.16 25.96
N PRO A 168 1.12 -5.51 26.87
CA PRO A 168 1.60 -4.31 27.58
C PRO A 168 2.86 -4.58 28.41
N ASP A 169 2.90 -5.68 29.15
CA ASP A 169 4.06 -6.04 29.99
C ASP A 169 5.31 -6.36 29.15
N GLY A 170 5.13 -6.91 27.95
CA GLY A 170 6.19 -7.17 26.97
C GLY A 170 6.55 -5.95 26.12
N GLN A 171 5.81 -4.85 26.24
CA GLN A 171 5.95 -3.65 25.44
C GLN A 171 6.02 -3.94 23.93
N CYS A 172 5.10 -4.77 23.45
CA CYS A 172 5.09 -5.17 22.06
C CYS A 172 3.68 -5.52 21.56
N PHE A 173 3.56 -5.62 20.26
CA PHE A 173 2.44 -6.30 19.64
C PHE A 173 2.92 -7.26 18.56
N TRP A 174 2.11 -8.32 18.34
CA TRP A 174 2.36 -9.34 17.34
C TRP A 174 1.63 -9.04 16.03
N LEU A 175 2.32 -9.12 14.92
CA LEU A 175 1.70 -9.13 13.60
C LEU A 175 1.46 -10.58 13.19
N ARG A 176 0.20 -10.93 12.90
CA ARG A 176 -0.22 -12.29 12.57
C ARG A 176 -0.94 -12.31 11.23
N HIS A 177 -0.64 -13.35 10.45
CA HIS A 177 -1.24 -13.56 9.13
C HIS A 177 -2.54 -14.35 9.28
N ARG A 178 -3.69 -13.70 9.08
CA ARG A 178 -5.01 -14.30 9.25
C ARG A 178 -5.87 -14.11 7.98
N PRO A 179 -5.52 -14.81 6.85
CA PRO A 179 -6.24 -14.64 5.58
C PRO A 179 -7.71 -15.10 5.68
N GLY A 180 -7.98 -16.21 6.38
CA GLY A 180 -9.33 -16.76 6.55
C GLY A 180 -10.29 -15.85 7.31
N THR A 181 -9.79 -14.80 7.97
CA THR A 181 -10.60 -13.82 8.72
C THR A 181 -10.32 -12.38 8.25
N GLY A 182 -9.96 -12.21 6.97
CA GLY A 182 -9.91 -10.92 6.30
C GLY A 182 -8.77 -9.98 6.68
N THR A 183 -7.72 -10.48 7.38
CA THR A 183 -6.54 -9.69 7.75
C THR A 183 -5.23 -10.37 7.33
N PRO A 184 -5.03 -10.62 6.02
CA PRO A 184 -3.77 -11.16 5.52
C PRO A 184 -2.64 -10.12 5.64
N LEU A 185 -1.45 -10.58 6.01
CA LEU A 185 -0.22 -9.79 5.84
C LEU A 185 0.24 -9.89 4.38
N LYS A 186 0.89 -8.83 3.87
CA LYS A 186 1.29 -8.76 2.45
C LYS A 186 2.24 -9.89 2.04
N ASN A 187 3.19 -10.25 2.93
CA ASN A 187 4.17 -11.30 2.67
C ASN A 187 3.83 -12.60 3.41
N GLN A 188 2.54 -12.79 3.78
CA GLN A 188 1.98 -13.99 4.39
C GLN A 188 2.68 -14.36 5.73
N GLU A 189 2.81 -15.64 6.08
CA GLU A 189 3.42 -16.12 7.31
C GLU A 189 4.85 -15.59 7.56
N PRO A 190 5.73 -15.47 6.55
CA PRO A 190 7.06 -14.88 6.76
C PRO A 190 7.06 -13.44 7.29
N ALA A 191 5.93 -12.73 7.20
CA ALA A 191 5.77 -11.39 7.73
C ALA A 191 5.32 -11.35 9.20
N GLU A 192 5.04 -12.49 9.82
CA GLU A 192 4.68 -12.58 11.24
C GLU A 192 5.88 -12.25 12.12
N ARG A 193 5.68 -11.35 13.08
CA ARG A 193 6.75 -10.90 13.99
C ARG A 193 6.22 -10.07 15.15
N ALA A 194 6.99 -9.99 16.21
CA ALA A 194 6.77 -9.04 17.28
C ALA A 194 7.36 -7.66 16.92
N ILE A 195 6.66 -6.61 17.30
CA ILE A 195 7.11 -5.22 17.14
C ILE A 195 7.23 -4.61 18.53
N ALA A 196 8.45 -4.29 18.93
CA ALA A 196 8.72 -3.60 20.20
C ALA A 196 8.17 -2.16 20.16
N LEU A 197 7.63 -1.73 21.27
CA LEU A 197 7.16 -0.37 21.53
C LEU A 197 8.00 0.20 22.70
N ASP A 198 8.00 1.51 22.84
CA ASP A 198 8.53 2.15 24.04
C ASP A 198 7.42 2.51 25.03
N ASP A 199 7.81 2.97 26.23
CA ASP A 199 6.89 3.33 27.30
C ASP A 199 5.85 4.36 26.88
N TYR A 200 6.23 5.34 26.06
CA TYR A 200 5.34 6.40 25.62
C TYR A 200 4.20 5.84 24.75
N TYR A 201 4.55 5.02 23.75
CA TYR A 201 3.54 4.45 22.86
C TYR A 201 2.67 3.40 23.54
N CYS A 202 3.23 2.63 24.48
CA CYS A 202 2.45 1.74 25.35
C CYS A 202 1.44 2.55 26.16
N GLY A 203 1.85 3.64 26.80
CA GLY A 203 0.95 4.51 27.56
C GLY A 203 -0.18 5.10 26.72
N VAL A 204 0.11 5.52 25.49
CA VAL A 204 -0.93 6.01 24.54
C VAL A 204 -1.91 4.91 24.16
N LEU A 205 -1.42 3.68 23.94
CA LEU A 205 -2.28 2.53 23.62
C LEU A 205 -3.16 2.12 24.79
N ASP A 206 -2.60 2.05 25.99
CA ASP A 206 -3.35 1.68 27.21
C ASP A 206 -4.46 2.68 27.51
N GLU A 207 -4.18 3.99 27.39
CA GLU A 207 -5.19 5.03 27.52
C GLU A 207 -6.26 4.91 26.43
N TYR A 208 -5.87 4.66 25.18
CA TYR A 208 -6.80 4.45 24.07
C TYR A 208 -7.73 3.26 24.34
N ILE A 209 -7.15 2.12 24.69
CA ILE A 209 -7.90 0.89 24.95
C ILE A 209 -8.90 1.10 26.09
N ARG A 210 -8.46 1.80 27.13
CA ARG A 210 -9.26 2.00 28.34
C ARG A 210 -10.39 3.03 28.15
N PHE A 211 -10.18 4.10 27.39
CA PHE A 211 -11.06 5.26 27.38
C PHE A 211 -11.72 5.58 26.04
N HIS A 212 -11.14 5.17 24.92
CA HIS A 212 -11.55 5.62 23.59
C HIS A 212 -11.86 4.49 22.61
N ARG A 213 -11.34 3.30 22.86
CA ARG A 213 -11.61 2.14 22.01
C ARG A 213 -13.08 1.72 22.19
N HIS A 214 -13.77 1.49 21.06
CA HIS A 214 -15.09 0.86 21.12
C HIS A 214 -14.93 -0.63 21.43
N ASP A 215 -15.66 -1.11 22.46
CA ASP A 215 -15.68 -2.54 22.81
C ASP A 215 -16.59 -3.30 21.84
N ILE A 216 -16.02 -3.66 20.71
CA ILE A 216 -16.72 -4.29 19.60
C ILE A 216 -15.87 -5.38 18.98
N THR A 217 -16.50 -6.43 18.48
CA THR A 217 -15.90 -7.50 17.67
C THR A 217 -16.14 -7.25 16.19
N ASP A 218 -15.27 -7.80 15.36
CA ASP A 218 -15.49 -7.83 13.91
C ASP A 218 -16.40 -9.01 13.49
N ASP A 219 -16.69 -9.13 12.20
CA ASP A 219 -17.57 -10.17 11.63
C ASP A 219 -17.04 -11.60 11.88
N HIS A 220 -15.80 -11.73 12.32
CA HIS A 220 -15.16 -13.00 12.68
C HIS A 220 -15.05 -13.24 14.18
N GLY A 221 -15.71 -12.41 15.00
CA GLY A 221 -15.69 -12.50 16.46
C GLY A 221 -14.37 -12.07 17.11
N ARG A 222 -13.47 -11.41 16.39
CA ARG A 222 -12.19 -10.90 16.92
C ARG A 222 -12.34 -9.46 17.41
N GLN A 223 -11.53 -9.06 18.35
CA GLN A 223 -11.50 -7.71 18.91
C GLN A 223 -10.36 -6.90 18.26
N PRO A 224 -10.63 -6.07 17.23
CA PRO A 224 -9.59 -5.25 16.62
C PRO A 224 -8.97 -4.29 17.62
N LEU A 225 -7.65 -4.04 17.53
CA LEU A 225 -7.01 -3.03 18.37
C LEU A 225 -7.57 -1.65 18.07
N VAL A 226 -7.63 -1.27 16.79
CA VAL A 226 -8.17 0.04 16.39
C VAL A 226 -9.57 -0.13 15.79
N THR A 227 -10.56 0.54 16.40
CA THR A 227 -11.98 0.35 16.09
C THR A 227 -12.69 1.65 15.68
N SER A 228 -13.79 1.48 14.95
CA SER A 228 -14.90 2.44 14.87
C SER A 228 -16.09 1.91 15.67
N ASP A 229 -17.18 2.65 15.68
CA ASP A 229 -18.49 2.23 16.19
C ASP A 229 -19.12 1.06 15.42
N GLN A 230 -18.58 0.73 14.24
CA GLN A 230 -19.05 -0.35 13.37
C GLN A 230 -18.10 -1.57 13.35
N GLY A 231 -17.00 -1.54 14.10
CA GLY A 231 -16.03 -2.64 14.16
C GLY A 231 -14.64 -2.28 13.67
N ARG A 232 -13.98 -3.24 13.03
CA ARG A 232 -12.64 -3.09 12.45
C ARG A 232 -12.63 -2.03 11.36
N LEU A 233 -11.70 -1.08 11.44
CA LEU A 233 -11.53 -0.09 10.40
C LEU A 233 -11.18 -0.74 9.05
N SER A 234 -11.81 -0.27 8.00
CA SER A 234 -11.38 -0.60 6.63
C SER A 234 -10.09 0.12 6.25
N SER A 235 -9.36 -0.42 5.28
CA SER A 235 -8.15 0.25 4.75
C SER A 235 -8.45 1.64 4.16
N SER A 236 -9.66 1.85 3.63
CA SER A 236 -10.10 3.15 3.10
C SER A 236 -10.33 4.17 4.21
N GLN A 237 -10.95 3.76 5.32
CA GLN A 237 -11.14 4.63 6.49
C GLN A 237 -9.79 5.05 7.09
N ILE A 238 -8.87 4.10 7.34
CA ILE A 238 -7.52 4.45 7.84
C ILE A 238 -6.80 5.40 6.89
N ARG A 239 -6.87 5.15 5.59
CA ARG A 239 -6.25 6.02 4.58
C ARG A 239 -6.87 7.41 4.60
N SER A 240 -8.18 7.52 4.65
CA SER A 240 -8.92 8.79 4.71
C SER A 240 -8.52 9.61 5.95
N GLU A 241 -8.42 8.96 7.11
CA GLU A 241 -7.97 9.62 8.35
C GLU A 241 -6.52 10.12 8.24
N VAL A 242 -5.62 9.31 7.68
CA VAL A 242 -4.22 9.72 7.50
C VAL A 242 -4.13 10.92 6.55
N TYR A 243 -4.84 10.90 5.42
CA TYR A 243 -4.86 12.07 4.53
C TYR A 243 -5.37 13.32 5.24
N ARG A 244 -6.42 13.21 6.03
CA ARG A 244 -6.98 14.33 6.81
C ARG A 244 -5.97 14.88 7.83
N LEU A 245 -5.32 13.98 8.59
CA LEU A 245 -4.40 14.37 9.67
C LEU A 245 -3.08 14.95 9.18
N THR A 246 -2.69 14.64 7.96
CA THR A 246 -1.46 15.16 7.35
C THR A 246 -1.66 16.45 6.54
N GLN A 247 -2.90 16.96 6.42
CA GLN A 247 -3.14 18.27 5.82
C GLN A 247 -2.49 19.36 6.66
N PRO A 248 -1.66 20.26 6.08
CA PRO A 248 -0.98 21.33 6.83
C PRO A 248 -1.94 22.20 7.64
N CYS A 249 -3.12 22.51 7.09
CA CYS A 249 -4.14 23.32 7.73
C CYS A 249 -4.83 22.66 8.95
N MET A 250 -4.43 21.45 9.35
CA MET A 250 -4.83 20.86 10.62
C MET A 250 -4.07 21.44 11.82
N ILE A 251 -2.85 21.90 11.60
CA ILE A 251 -1.93 22.35 12.66
C ILE A 251 -1.35 23.74 12.40
N GLY A 252 -1.57 24.34 11.24
CA GLY A 252 -1.04 25.65 10.86
C GLY A 252 -1.78 26.24 9.67
N ASP A 253 -1.15 27.20 9.01
CA ASP A 253 -1.71 27.87 7.85
C ASP A 253 -1.71 26.97 6.60
N CYS A 254 -2.64 27.26 5.69
CA CYS A 254 -2.71 26.55 4.43
C CYS A 254 -1.62 27.06 3.46
N PRO A 255 -0.67 26.22 3.02
CA PRO A 255 0.39 26.65 2.09
C PRO A 255 -0.12 26.85 0.65
N HIS A 256 -1.41 26.62 0.40
CA HIS A 256 -2.05 26.72 -0.91
C HIS A 256 -2.93 27.96 -1.03
N ASP A 257 -2.83 28.92 -0.10
CA ASP A 257 -3.64 30.14 -0.05
C ASP A 257 -5.16 29.87 -0.15
N ARG A 258 -5.62 28.75 0.44
CA ARG A 258 -7.03 28.36 0.48
C ARG A 258 -7.59 28.62 1.87
N ASP A 259 -8.82 29.15 1.94
CA ASP A 259 -9.56 29.18 3.21
C ASP A 259 -9.91 27.74 3.63
N PRO A 260 -9.44 27.26 4.79
CA PRO A 260 -9.78 25.92 5.27
C PRO A 260 -11.28 25.66 5.44
N MET A 261 -12.09 26.71 5.65
CA MET A 261 -13.55 26.59 5.80
C MET A 261 -14.25 26.29 4.48
N ASP A 262 -13.71 26.79 3.36
CA ASP A 262 -14.29 26.64 2.02
C ASP A 262 -13.55 25.61 1.16
N CYS A 263 -12.46 25.03 1.68
CA CYS A 263 -11.63 24.11 0.90
C CYS A 263 -12.31 22.76 0.67
N GLU A 264 -12.50 22.38 -0.60
CA GLU A 264 -13.09 21.09 -1.00
C GLU A 264 -12.34 19.90 -0.40
N ALA A 265 -11.01 19.95 -0.38
CA ALA A 265 -10.17 18.89 0.21
C ALA A 265 -10.36 18.69 1.73
N ARG A 266 -11.12 19.56 2.40
CA ARG A 266 -11.49 19.38 3.81
C ARG A 266 -12.82 18.64 4.01
N LYS A 267 -13.57 18.42 2.95
CA LYS A 267 -14.82 17.66 3.00
C LYS A 267 -14.57 16.16 3.06
N TYR A 268 -15.50 15.45 3.67
CA TYR A 268 -15.44 13.99 3.75
C TYR A 268 -15.36 13.37 2.36
N GLY A 269 -14.43 12.43 2.18
CA GLY A 269 -14.18 11.77 0.90
C GLY A 269 -13.15 12.48 -0.01
N HIS A 270 -12.81 13.75 0.26
CA HIS A 270 -11.92 14.56 -0.59
C HIS A 270 -10.55 14.85 0.04
N TYR A 271 -10.22 14.29 1.20
CA TYR A 271 -8.98 14.60 1.92
C TYR A 271 -7.70 14.36 1.10
N SER A 272 -7.72 13.39 0.19
CA SER A 272 -6.60 13.08 -0.70
C SER A 272 -6.39 14.09 -1.84
N GLU A 273 -7.32 15.02 -2.03
CA GLU A 273 -7.23 16.07 -3.05
C GLU A 273 -6.41 17.29 -2.59
N CYS A 274 -6.05 17.34 -1.30
CA CYS A 274 -5.09 18.32 -0.82
C CYS A 274 -3.68 17.96 -1.35
N PRO A 275 -3.00 18.86 -2.08
CA PRO A 275 -1.69 18.57 -2.65
C PRO A 275 -0.62 18.21 -1.62
N SER A 276 -0.77 18.65 -0.37
CA SER A 276 0.17 18.37 0.74
C SER A 276 -0.32 17.30 1.71
N SER A 277 -1.43 16.61 1.43
CA SER A 277 -1.85 15.47 2.24
C SER A 277 -1.03 14.23 1.90
N LEU A 278 -0.65 13.46 2.93
CA LEU A 278 0.24 12.32 2.79
C LEU A 278 -0.50 10.99 2.97
N SER A 279 -0.10 9.99 2.20
CA SER A 279 -0.62 8.64 2.31
C SER A 279 -0.01 7.86 3.49
N PRO A 280 -0.63 6.78 3.98
CA PRO A 280 0.01 5.89 4.96
C PRO A 280 1.36 5.33 4.50
N HIS A 281 1.54 5.15 3.19
CA HIS A 281 2.81 4.70 2.64
C HIS A 281 3.90 5.77 2.74
N THR A 282 3.52 7.03 2.59
CA THR A 282 4.40 8.20 2.77
C THR A 282 4.84 8.34 4.22
N ILE A 283 3.93 8.10 5.21
CA ILE A 283 4.29 8.02 6.64
C ILE A 283 5.30 6.88 6.88
N ARG A 284 5.02 5.69 6.36
CA ARG A 284 5.93 4.55 6.47
C ARG A 284 7.32 4.85 5.89
N ARG A 285 7.39 5.53 4.74
CA ARG A 285 8.66 5.97 4.16
C ARG A 285 9.41 6.89 5.10
N GLY A 286 8.76 7.92 5.62
CA GLY A 286 9.35 8.83 6.60
C GLY A 286 9.86 8.09 7.82
N ALA A 287 9.06 7.20 8.40
CA ALA A 287 9.40 6.41 9.57
C ALA A 287 10.64 5.52 9.35
N ILE A 288 10.71 4.82 8.22
CA ILE A 288 11.86 3.96 7.88
C ILE A 288 13.12 4.81 7.63
N THR A 289 13.00 5.89 6.85
CA THR A 289 14.10 6.81 6.58
C THR A 289 14.62 7.46 7.87
N HIS A 290 13.71 7.85 8.76
CA HIS A 290 14.06 8.41 10.07
C HIS A 290 14.84 7.39 10.92
N GLN A 291 14.35 6.15 11.07
CA GLN A 291 15.06 5.10 11.81
C GLN A 291 16.48 4.87 11.26
N LEU A 292 16.65 4.87 9.94
CA LEU A 292 17.97 4.74 9.31
C LEU A 292 18.87 5.96 9.58
N ARG A 293 18.30 7.18 9.57
CA ARG A 293 19.05 8.43 9.91
C ARG A 293 19.49 8.46 11.37
N GLU A 294 18.65 7.93 12.28
CA GLU A 294 18.97 7.79 13.71
C GLU A 294 19.94 6.64 14.01
N GLY A 295 20.48 5.98 13.01
CA GLY A 295 21.52 4.96 13.19
C GLY A 295 21.00 3.56 13.50
N VAL A 296 19.70 3.31 13.43
CA VAL A 296 19.18 1.95 13.60
C VAL A 296 19.76 1.06 12.48
N PRO A 297 20.40 -0.08 12.81
CA PRO A 297 21.00 -0.96 11.81
C PRO A 297 20.01 -1.40 10.75
N GLU A 298 20.43 -1.38 9.48
CA GLU A 298 19.59 -1.71 8.31
C GLU A 298 18.87 -3.06 8.47
N ARG A 299 19.54 -4.07 9.04
CA ARG A 299 18.95 -5.37 9.31
C ARG A 299 17.77 -5.29 10.28
N ILE A 300 17.90 -4.49 11.35
CA ILE A 300 16.82 -4.31 12.33
C ILE A 300 15.63 -3.59 11.68
N VAL A 301 15.89 -2.54 10.89
CA VAL A 301 14.84 -1.82 10.17
C VAL A 301 14.16 -2.73 9.13
N SER A 302 14.94 -3.54 8.41
CA SER A 302 14.45 -4.54 7.45
C SER A 302 13.48 -5.51 8.13
N ASP A 303 13.88 -6.14 9.23
CA ASP A 303 13.09 -7.10 9.98
C ASP A 303 11.85 -6.43 10.60
N ARG A 304 12.04 -5.29 11.30
CA ARG A 304 10.96 -4.54 11.97
C ARG A 304 9.88 -4.09 10.99
N CYS A 305 10.29 -3.59 9.82
CA CYS A 305 9.36 -3.02 8.84
C CYS A 305 8.92 -4.01 7.77
N ASP A 306 9.46 -5.24 7.74
CA ASP A 306 9.21 -6.23 6.68
C ASP A 306 9.49 -5.63 5.29
N VAL A 307 10.76 -5.26 5.07
CA VAL A 307 11.28 -4.72 3.81
C VAL A 307 12.54 -5.49 3.45
N SER A 308 12.66 -5.98 2.21
CA SER A 308 13.91 -6.61 1.79
C SER A 308 15.08 -5.61 1.80
N PRO A 309 16.32 -6.06 1.97
CA PRO A 309 17.50 -5.19 1.92
C PRO A 309 17.55 -4.36 0.63
N GLU A 310 17.27 -4.96 -0.53
CA GLU A 310 17.23 -4.27 -1.82
C GLU A 310 16.10 -3.22 -1.87
N GLY A 311 14.94 -3.57 -1.29
CA GLY A 311 13.81 -2.65 -1.15
C GLY A 311 14.12 -1.49 -0.22
N LEU A 312 14.90 -1.75 0.86
CA LEU A 312 15.33 -0.73 1.80
C LEU A 312 16.27 0.27 1.12
N GLU A 313 17.31 -0.22 0.44
CA GLU A 313 18.27 0.60 -0.27
C GLU A 313 17.61 1.43 -1.39
N HIS A 314 16.71 0.81 -2.15
CA HIS A 314 16.12 1.46 -3.32
C HIS A 314 15.04 2.49 -2.96
N HIS A 315 14.15 2.18 -1.99
CA HIS A 315 12.95 2.99 -1.74
C HIS A 315 13.01 3.86 -0.50
N TYR A 316 13.90 3.57 0.46
CA TYR A 316 13.86 4.18 1.79
C TYR A 316 15.17 4.80 2.23
N ASP A 317 16.32 4.27 1.81
CA ASP A 317 17.62 4.77 2.26
C ASP A 317 18.03 6.01 1.46
N ARG A 318 17.77 7.17 2.03
CA ARG A 318 18.13 8.50 1.49
C ARG A 318 19.40 9.07 2.14
N ARG A 319 20.16 8.27 2.91
CA ARG A 319 21.42 8.70 3.49
C ARG A 319 22.49 8.85 2.42
N THR A 320 23.34 9.87 2.56
CA THR A 320 24.53 10.00 1.72
C THR A 320 25.56 8.92 2.07
N ASP A 321 26.46 8.59 1.14
CA ASP A 321 27.54 7.63 1.41
C ASP A 321 28.41 8.05 2.59
N ARG A 322 28.57 9.36 2.79
CA ARG A 322 29.27 9.92 3.95
C ARG A 322 28.52 9.64 5.25
N ALA A 323 27.21 9.83 5.28
CA ALA A 323 26.39 9.52 6.47
C ALA A 323 26.43 8.02 6.78
N LYS A 324 26.34 7.17 5.76
CA LYS A 324 26.47 5.71 5.92
C LYS A 324 27.88 5.33 6.49
N MET A 325 28.91 5.98 6.02
CA MET A 325 30.26 5.75 6.51
C MET A 325 30.42 6.18 7.97
N GLU A 326 29.94 7.38 8.35
CA GLU A 326 30.03 7.85 9.74
C GLU A 326 29.26 6.94 10.70
N GLN A 327 28.07 6.48 10.36
CA GLN A 327 27.32 5.53 11.18
C GLN A 327 28.01 4.18 11.37
N ARG A 328 28.83 3.75 10.39
CA ARG A 328 29.64 2.52 10.53
C ARG A 328 30.86 2.73 11.44
N ARG A 329 31.30 3.95 11.63
CA ARG A 329 32.48 4.27 12.45
C ARG A 329 32.31 3.78 13.87
N ASP A 330 31.14 4.00 14.48
CA ASP A 330 30.83 3.60 15.86
C ASP A 330 30.95 2.08 16.08
N PHE A 331 30.73 1.28 15.03
CA PHE A 331 30.84 -0.19 15.11
C PHE A 331 32.26 -0.73 14.89
N ILE A 332 33.22 0.10 14.48
CA ILE A 332 34.61 -0.31 14.22
C ILE A 332 35.62 0.35 15.18
N GLU A 333 35.19 1.32 15.98
CA GLU A 333 36.09 1.98 16.95
C GLU A 333 36.56 1.05 18.09
N ASP A 334 35.83 -0.04 18.35
CA ASP A 334 36.14 -1.05 19.36
C ASP A 334 36.80 -2.33 18.80
N LEU A 335 37.14 -2.35 17.48
CA LEU A 335 37.86 -3.45 16.86
C LEU A 335 39.37 -3.27 16.92
#